data_bc6bc4ae209a2460fe10e1d198849996
#
_entry.id   bc6bc4ae209a2460fe10e1d198849996
#
_cell.length_a   1.000
_cell.length_b   1.000
_cell.length_c   1.000
_cell.angle_alpha   90.00
_cell.angle_beta   90.00
_cell.angle_gamma   90.00
#
_symmetry.space_group_name_H-M   'P 1'
#
loop_
_entity.id
_entity.type
_entity.pdbx_description
1 polymer ?
#
loop_
_entity_poly.entity_id
_entity_poly.type
_entity_poly.pdbx_seq_one_letter_code
_entity_poly.pdbx_strand_id
1 'polypeptide(L)'
;SVGKDSVGCTDDPDPFVITLNNLSEGDSLAYTWTVTPQQGVSFAEGDTNSESPKLLFSEPGDYDVRLAVSNGCHHDDDSVFRIKAFAIPRVRIGDIADQCEPFHFIGRERVEVDQRNDKIQQVHWTITANQGYASEGYTLVNGTDLKSYYPDIDFKTCDYTVVAAYKNRCKTPGQAVFQVKVDKFIPVIPLPDDTICELAEARILRAQPEGGWWTLKDPAIPEAAEVLYTEWGNSYFYPGFDPYAQKDIGLVYHYRNGACIARDTMNMRIWPLPYVE
;
A
#
# COMPACT_ATOMS: atom_id res chain seq x y z
N SER A 1 25.98 -33.17 -28.11
CA SER A 1 24.79 -32.57 -27.48
C SER A 1 25.24 -31.76 -26.28
N VAL A 2 24.82 -30.54 -26.23
CA VAL A 2 25.23 -29.57 -25.24
C VAL A 2 24.10 -29.42 -24.20
N GLY A 3 24.38 -29.70 -22.95
CA GLY A 3 23.57 -29.34 -21.81
C GLY A 3 22.10 -29.78 -21.81
N LYS A 4 21.45 -29.60 -20.70
CA LYS A 4 19.99 -29.70 -20.52
C LYS A 4 19.44 -28.34 -20.16
N ASP A 5 18.20 -28.09 -20.57
CA ASP A 5 17.43 -26.98 -20.07
C ASP A 5 17.54 -26.93 -18.54
N SER A 6 17.92 -25.76 -18.04
CA SER A 6 18.21 -25.56 -16.60
C SER A 6 17.43 -24.38 -16.07
N VAL A 7 17.12 -24.46 -14.78
CA VAL A 7 16.39 -23.39 -14.07
C VAL A 7 17.04 -23.10 -12.74
N GLY A 8 17.10 -21.83 -12.35
CA GLY A 8 17.69 -21.44 -11.08
C GLY A 8 17.33 -20.02 -10.64
N CYS A 9 17.55 -19.74 -9.34
CA CYS A 9 17.31 -18.45 -8.73
C CYS A 9 18.62 -17.65 -8.63
N THR A 10 18.62 -16.41 -9.13
CA THR A 10 19.82 -15.54 -9.12
C THR A 10 20.06 -14.89 -7.75
N ASP A 11 19.02 -14.79 -6.91
CA ASP A 11 19.05 -14.11 -5.61
C ASP A 11 19.22 -15.11 -4.44
N ASP A 12 19.37 -16.41 -4.71
CA ASP A 12 19.65 -17.39 -3.66
C ASP A 12 21.07 -17.16 -3.10
N PRO A 13 21.33 -17.56 -1.84
CA PRO A 13 22.67 -17.43 -1.22
C PRO A 13 23.78 -18.08 -2.04
N ASP A 14 23.46 -19.16 -2.74
CA ASP A 14 24.37 -19.82 -3.67
C ASP A 14 24.17 -19.21 -5.06
N PRO A 15 25.24 -18.73 -5.72
CA PRO A 15 25.12 -18.12 -7.04
C PRO A 15 24.59 -19.11 -8.07
N PHE A 16 23.72 -18.66 -8.98
CA PHE A 16 23.22 -19.49 -10.05
C PHE A 16 24.27 -19.67 -11.12
N VAL A 17 25.09 -20.72 -10.98
CA VAL A 17 26.18 -21.09 -11.87
C VAL A 17 25.85 -22.38 -12.59
N ILE A 18 26.06 -22.42 -13.90
CA ILE A 18 25.86 -23.61 -14.73
C ILE A 18 27.18 -23.96 -15.43
N THR A 19 27.62 -25.21 -15.30
CA THR A 19 28.71 -25.75 -16.10
C THR A 19 28.18 -26.20 -17.46
N LEU A 20 28.76 -25.65 -18.53
CA LEU A 20 28.44 -26.04 -19.89
C LEU A 20 29.24 -27.29 -20.24
N ASN A 21 28.53 -28.45 -20.28
CA ASN A 21 29.16 -29.70 -20.65
C ASN A 21 29.20 -29.83 -22.18
N ASN A 22 30.38 -29.80 -22.76
CA ASN A 22 30.60 -30.05 -24.16
C ASN A 22 30.81 -31.57 -24.38
N LEU A 23 30.08 -32.12 -25.35
CA LEU A 23 30.18 -33.51 -25.75
C LEU A 23 30.63 -33.65 -27.22
N SER A 24 31.27 -32.63 -27.76
CA SER A 24 31.82 -32.67 -29.14
C SER A 24 33.04 -33.55 -29.15
N GLU A 25 33.16 -34.40 -30.22
CA GLU A 25 34.27 -35.29 -30.42
C GLU A 25 35.01 -34.91 -31.70
N GLY A 26 36.33 -34.99 -31.72
CA GLY A 26 37.16 -34.74 -32.88
C GLY A 26 38.52 -34.18 -32.49
N ASP A 27 39.43 -34.11 -33.50
CA ASP A 27 40.76 -33.58 -33.30
C ASP A 27 40.81 -32.07 -33.58
N SER A 28 41.58 -31.34 -32.78
CA SER A 28 41.84 -29.89 -32.92
C SER A 28 40.60 -29.02 -32.98
N LEU A 29 39.66 -29.27 -32.11
CA LEU A 29 38.40 -28.50 -32.01
C LEU A 29 38.62 -27.12 -31.43
N ALA A 30 38.02 -26.13 -32.08
CA ALA A 30 37.85 -24.78 -31.55
C ALA A 30 36.35 -24.57 -31.18
N TYR A 31 36.12 -23.98 -30.06
CA TYR A 31 34.76 -23.78 -29.49
C TYR A 31 34.39 -22.28 -29.51
N THR A 32 33.11 -21.99 -29.69
CA THR A 32 32.60 -20.64 -29.54
C THR A 32 31.21 -20.72 -28.89
N TRP A 33 31.16 -20.30 -27.62
CA TRP A 33 29.90 -20.23 -26.85
C TRP A 33 29.24 -18.87 -27.05
N THR A 34 27.95 -18.87 -27.31
CA THR A 34 27.11 -17.67 -27.42
C THR A 34 25.93 -17.75 -26.50
N VAL A 35 25.66 -16.67 -25.75
CA VAL A 35 24.50 -16.54 -24.88
C VAL A 35 23.67 -15.33 -25.32
N THR A 36 22.35 -15.54 -25.43
CA THR A 36 21.42 -14.47 -25.81
C THR A 36 20.23 -14.46 -24.86
N PRO A 37 19.91 -13.32 -24.21
CA PRO A 37 20.69 -12.06 -24.18
C PRO A 37 21.99 -12.19 -23.39
N GLN A 38 22.95 -11.29 -23.62
CA GLN A 38 24.22 -11.25 -22.88
C GLN A 38 24.10 -10.53 -21.54
N GLN A 39 23.12 -9.66 -21.38
CA GLN A 39 22.89 -8.93 -20.13
C GLN A 39 22.59 -9.88 -18.99
N GLY A 40 23.21 -9.65 -17.84
CA GLY A 40 23.02 -10.49 -16.64
C GLY A 40 23.74 -11.85 -16.70
N VAL A 41 24.67 -12.07 -17.66
CA VAL A 41 25.47 -13.28 -17.79
C VAL A 41 26.95 -12.92 -17.82
N SER A 42 27.75 -13.71 -17.12
CA SER A 42 29.22 -13.64 -17.17
C SER A 42 29.82 -15.03 -17.06
N PHE A 43 31.09 -15.16 -17.47
CA PHE A 43 31.83 -16.39 -17.24
C PHE A 43 32.36 -16.41 -15.80
N ALA A 44 31.96 -17.43 -15.03
CA ALA A 44 32.49 -17.69 -13.68
C ALA A 44 33.84 -18.41 -13.77
N GLU A 45 33.99 -19.29 -14.77
CA GLU A 45 35.24 -19.97 -15.12
C GLU A 45 35.32 -20.13 -16.63
N GLY A 46 36.55 -19.98 -17.19
CA GLY A 46 36.79 -20.04 -18.64
C GLY A 46 36.29 -18.79 -19.36
N ASP A 47 36.11 -18.94 -20.67
CA ASP A 47 35.66 -17.89 -21.61
C ASP A 47 34.81 -18.50 -22.75
N THR A 48 34.50 -17.68 -23.77
CA THR A 48 33.69 -18.08 -24.91
C THR A 48 34.36 -19.23 -25.74
N ASN A 49 35.66 -19.43 -25.59
CA ASN A 49 36.42 -20.42 -26.39
C ASN A 49 36.83 -21.65 -25.56
N SER A 50 36.47 -21.69 -24.30
CA SER A 50 36.79 -22.80 -23.41
C SER A 50 35.93 -24.03 -23.74
N GLU A 51 36.48 -25.22 -23.56
CA GLU A 51 35.77 -26.48 -23.83
C GLU A 51 34.50 -26.64 -22.99
N SER A 52 34.58 -26.36 -21.68
CA SER A 52 33.48 -26.50 -20.73
C SER A 52 33.46 -25.33 -19.73
N PRO A 53 33.08 -24.12 -20.16
CA PRO A 53 33.07 -22.97 -19.29
C PRO A 53 31.93 -23.02 -18.28
N LYS A 54 32.02 -22.20 -17.21
CA LYS A 54 30.92 -21.96 -16.28
C LYS A 54 30.33 -20.60 -16.47
N LEU A 55 29.00 -20.53 -16.59
CA LEU A 55 28.24 -19.29 -16.69
C LEU A 55 27.62 -18.95 -15.36
N LEU A 56 27.74 -17.68 -14.94
CA LEU A 56 27.06 -17.07 -13.81
C LEU A 56 25.91 -16.21 -14.32
N PHE A 57 24.71 -16.43 -13.79
CA PHE A 57 23.52 -15.65 -14.06
C PHE A 57 23.21 -14.71 -12.88
N SER A 58 23.23 -13.41 -13.12
CA SER A 58 22.98 -12.36 -12.11
C SER A 58 21.63 -11.64 -12.27
N GLU A 59 20.96 -11.82 -13.40
CA GLU A 59 19.66 -11.23 -13.67
C GLU A 59 18.63 -12.30 -14.06
N PRO A 60 17.34 -12.13 -13.68
CA PRO A 60 16.29 -13.02 -14.13
C PRO A 60 16.01 -12.82 -15.63
N GLY A 61 15.85 -13.91 -16.35
CA GLY A 61 15.59 -13.91 -17.78
C GLY A 61 15.53 -15.31 -18.35
N ASP A 62 15.13 -15.40 -19.61
CA ASP A 62 15.25 -16.63 -20.40
C ASP A 62 16.45 -16.44 -21.34
N TYR A 63 17.39 -17.37 -21.28
CA TYR A 63 18.64 -17.32 -21.99
C TYR A 63 18.78 -18.52 -22.94
N ASP A 64 19.10 -18.24 -24.18
CA ASP A 64 19.46 -19.26 -25.17
C ASP A 64 20.98 -19.37 -25.22
N VAL A 65 21.52 -20.57 -25.04
CA VAL A 65 22.96 -20.86 -25.11
C VAL A 65 23.22 -21.75 -26.33
N ARG A 66 24.21 -21.36 -27.12
CA ARG A 66 24.64 -22.09 -28.33
C ARG A 66 26.13 -22.36 -28.25
N LEU A 67 26.51 -23.51 -28.81
CA LEU A 67 27.90 -23.86 -29.06
C LEU A 67 28.11 -23.99 -30.56
N ALA A 68 29.08 -23.26 -31.08
CA ALA A 68 29.67 -23.48 -32.39
C ALA A 68 31.00 -24.24 -32.23
N VAL A 69 31.22 -25.27 -32.98
CA VAL A 69 32.43 -26.06 -32.96
C VAL A 69 33.03 -26.11 -34.35
N SER A 70 34.32 -25.88 -34.47
CA SER A 70 35.03 -25.96 -35.74
C SER A 70 36.37 -26.63 -35.59
N ASN A 71 36.85 -27.21 -36.69
CA ASN A 71 38.23 -27.62 -36.91
C ASN A 71 38.71 -27.07 -38.23
N GLY A 72 39.92 -27.36 -38.65
CA GLY A 72 40.47 -26.87 -39.92
C GLY A 72 39.73 -27.30 -41.19
N CYS A 73 38.76 -28.22 -41.08
CA CYS A 73 38.05 -28.83 -42.20
C CYS A 73 36.54 -28.59 -42.20
N HIS A 74 35.92 -28.41 -41.02
CA HIS A 74 34.47 -28.34 -40.89
C HIS A 74 34.03 -27.42 -39.76
N HIS A 75 32.79 -26.91 -39.87
CA HIS A 75 32.12 -26.09 -38.85
C HIS A 75 30.74 -26.71 -38.59
N ASP A 76 30.38 -26.87 -37.32
CA ASP A 76 29.08 -27.36 -36.89
C ASP A 76 28.52 -26.49 -35.75
N ASP A 77 27.25 -26.17 -35.83
CA ASP A 77 26.51 -25.45 -34.82
C ASP A 77 25.59 -26.42 -34.04
N ASP A 78 25.75 -26.48 -32.74
CA ASP A 78 24.89 -27.34 -31.93
C ASP A 78 23.55 -26.66 -31.60
N SER A 79 22.66 -27.51 -31.14
CA SER A 79 21.33 -27.14 -30.75
C SER A 79 21.31 -26.15 -29.57
N VAL A 80 20.37 -25.20 -29.63
CA VAL A 80 20.11 -24.25 -28.56
C VAL A 80 19.53 -24.99 -27.36
N PHE A 81 20.09 -24.75 -26.18
CA PHE A 81 19.43 -25.10 -24.92
C PHE A 81 19.06 -23.85 -24.13
N ARG A 82 18.01 -23.96 -23.33
CA ARG A 82 17.44 -22.83 -22.61
C ARG A 82 17.77 -22.85 -21.14
N ILE A 83 18.14 -21.70 -20.62
CA ILE A 83 18.35 -21.47 -19.20
C ILE A 83 17.32 -20.46 -18.75
N LYS A 84 16.51 -20.84 -17.77
CA LYS A 84 15.55 -19.94 -17.15
C LYS A 84 16.08 -19.50 -15.79
N ALA A 85 16.58 -18.27 -15.74
CA ALA A 85 16.93 -17.61 -14.49
C ALA A 85 15.73 -16.84 -13.95
N PHE A 86 15.46 -16.98 -12.68
CA PHE A 86 14.42 -16.22 -11.96
C PHE A 86 15.02 -15.62 -10.68
N ALA A 87 14.31 -14.71 -10.06
CA ALA A 87 14.77 -14.04 -8.86
C ALA A 87 13.67 -14.00 -7.80
N ILE A 88 14.01 -13.60 -6.58
CA ILE A 88 13.05 -13.40 -5.49
C ILE A 88 12.01 -12.37 -5.95
N PRO A 89 10.69 -12.64 -5.77
CA PRO A 89 9.65 -11.70 -6.14
C PRO A 89 9.81 -10.37 -5.44
N ARG A 90 9.57 -9.27 -6.15
CA ARG A 90 9.52 -7.94 -5.53
C ARG A 90 8.08 -7.59 -5.23
N VAL A 91 7.82 -7.29 -3.96
CA VAL A 91 6.50 -6.90 -3.48
C VAL A 91 6.55 -5.43 -3.09
N ARG A 92 5.61 -4.64 -3.57
CA ARG A 92 5.45 -3.24 -3.20
C ARG A 92 4.02 -3.00 -2.75
N ILE A 93 3.88 -2.20 -1.73
CA ILE A 93 2.59 -1.75 -1.20
C ILE A 93 2.69 -0.24 -1.09
N GLY A 94 1.70 0.47 -1.62
CA GLY A 94 1.63 1.93 -1.52
C GLY A 94 1.50 2.37 -0.06
N ASP A 95 1.97 3.57 0.24
CA ASP A 95 1.84 4.17 1.57
C ASP A 95 0.38 4.25 1.98
N ILE A 96 0.09 3.85 3.20
CA ILE A 96 -1.24 3.90 3.81
C ILE A 96 -1.19 4.98 4.90
N ALA A 97 -1.83 6.12 4.63
CA ALA A 97 -2.03 7.15 5.66
C ALA A 97 -2.89 6.60 6.80
N ASP A 98 -2.89 7.30 7.96
CA ASP A 98 -3.79 7.00 9.06
C ASP A 98 -5.24 6.97 8.58
N GLN A 99 -5.99 5.96 8.99
CA GLN A 99 -7.35 5.67 8.53
C GLN A 99 -8.35 5.83 9.68
N CYS A 100 -9.61 6.05 9.31
CA CYS A 100 -10.72 5.99 10.25
C CYS A 100 -11.49 4.68 10.09
N GLU A 101 -11.94 4.08 11.17
CA GLU A 101 -12.78 2.89 11.09
C GLU A 101 -14.17 3.18 10.47
N PRO A 102 -14.74 2.24 9.71
CA PRO A 102 -14.10 1.01 9.24
C PRO A 102 -13.13 1.27 8.09
N PHE A 103 -11.94 0.67 8.12
CA PHE A 103 -10.99 0.76 7.01
C PHE A 103 -10.97 -0.54 6.21
N HIS A 104 -11.36 -0.45 4.95
CA HIS A 104 -11.35 -1.55 4.00
C HIS A 104 -10.09 -1.52 3.13
N PHE A 105 -9.20 -2.50 3.32
CA PHE A 105 -8.01 -2.69 2.51
C PHE A 105 -8.33 -3.62 1.34
N ILE A 106 -8.23 -3.13 0.11
CA ILE A 106 -8.44 -3.88 -1.12
C ILE A 106 -7.07 -4.25 -1.68
N GLY A 107 -6.66 -5.51 -1.52
CA GLY A 107 -5.31 -5.95 -1.88
C GLY A 107 -4.98 -5.72 -3.35
N ARG A 108 -5.92 -5.95 -4.26
CA ARG A 108 -5.71 -5.76 -5.71
C ARG A 108 -5.38 -4.33 -6.11
N GLU A 109 -5.85 -3.35 -5.35
CA GLU A 109 -5.62 -1.92 -5.64
C GLU A 109 -4.30 -1.38 -5.06
N ARG A 110 -3.75 -2.10 -4.07
CA ARG A 110 -2.64 -1.58 -3.26
C ARG A 110 -1.35 -2.37 -3.37
N VAL A 111 -1.43 -3.61 -3.87
CA VAL A 111 -0.28 -4.52 -3.89
C VAL A 111 0.20 -4.74 -5.31
N GLU A 112 1.46 -4.45 -5.53
CA GLU A 112 2.17 -4.74 -6.78
C GLU A 112 3.16 -5.88 -6.55
N VAL A 113 3.11 -6.90 -7.41
CA VAL A 113 4.02 -8.05 -7.35
C VAL A 113 4.72 -8.22 -8.68
N ASP A 114 6.03 -7.97 -8.71
CA ASP A 114 6.91 -8.36 -9.80
C ASP A 114 7.39 -9.80 -9.55
N GLN A 115 6.95 -10.73 -10.36
CA GLN A 115 7.23 -12.15 -10.23
C GLN A 115 8.67 -12.54 -10.58
N ARG A 116 9.44 -11.62 -11.17
CA ARG A 116 10.86 -11.83 -11.51
C ARG A 116 11.12 -13.12 -12.28
N ASN A 117 10.40 -13.30 -13.40
CA ASN A 117 10.50 -14.41 -14.34
C ASN A 117 10.08 -15.80 -13.81
N ASP A 118 9.38 -15.86 -12.65
CA ASP A 118 8.81 -17.11 -12.17
C ASP A 118 7.45 -16.92 -11.49
N LYS A 119 6.56 -17.91 -11.62
CA LYS A 119 5.22 -17.84 -11.04
C LYS A 119 5.26 -17.92 -9.52
N ILE A 120 4.42 -17.15 -8.88
CA ILE A 120 4.21 -17.27 -7.43
C ILE A 120 3.55 -18.62 -7.12
N GLN A 121 4.15 -19.35 -6.20
CA GLN A 121 3.70 -20.67 -5.77
C GLN A 121 2.97 -20.63 -4.43
N GLN A 122 3.39 -19.71 -3.54
CA GLN A 122 2.83 -19.56 -2.21
C GLN A 122 2.71 -18.08 -1.86
N VAL A 123 1.64 -17.75 -1.18
CA VAL A 123 1.42 -16.43 -0.59
C VAL A 123 1.07 -16.61 0.88
N HIS A 124 1.60 -15.76 1.71
CA HIS A 124 1.28 -15.73 3.13
C HIS A 124 1.26 -14.29 3.65
N TRP A 125 0.14 -13.92 4.27
CA TRP A 125 -0.03 -12.66 4.95
C TRP A 125 0.00 -12.88 6.45
N THR A 126 0.72 -12.02 7.17
CA THR A 126 0.74 -11.99 8.63
C THR A 126 0.28 -10.62 9.08
N ILE A 127 -0.72 -10.59 9.95
CA ILE A 127 -1.29 -9.36 10.50
C ILE A 127 -1.11 -9.44 12.02
N THR A 128 -0.36 -8.50 12.57
CA THR A 128 -0.06 -8.45 13.99
C THR A 128 -0.53 -7.11 14.53
N ALA A 129 -1.40 -7.13 15.55
CA ALA A 129 -1.75 -5.95 16.31
C ALA A 129 -0.57 -5.52 17.18
N ASN A 130 -0.20 -4.24 17.12
CA ASN A 130 0.89 -3.70 17.92
C ASN A 130 0.48 -3.62 19.40
N GLN A 131 1.43 -3.85 20.29
CA GLN A 131 1.16 -3.83 21.74
C GLN A 131 0.75 -2.44 22.23
N GLY A 132 -0.19 -2.40 23.15
CA GLY A 132 -0.66 -1.17 23.81
C GLY A 132 -2.01 -0.64 23.33
N TYR A 133 -2.54 -1.20 22.27
CA TYR A 133 -3.89 -0.87 21.78
C TYR A 133 -4.84 -2.05 22.02
N ALA A 134 -6.06 -1.76 22.46
CA ALA A 134 -7.13 -2.75 22.50
C ALA A 134 -7.49 -3.08 21.04
N SER A 135 -6.88 -4.13 20.49
CA SER A 135 -7.17 -4.57 19.13
C SER A 135 -8.59 -5.10 19.07
N GLU A 136 -9.43 -4.48 18.27
CA GLU A 136 -10.73 -5.04 17.90
C GLU A 136 -10.61 -6.11 16.81
N GLY A 137 -9.41 -6.26 16.22
CA GLY A 137 -9.11 -7.26 15.24
C GLY A 137 -9.32 -6.82 13.79
N TYR A 138 -9.27 -7.78 12.92
CA TYR A 138 -9.55 -7.61 11.49
C TYR A 138 -10.43 -8.75 11.01
N THR A 139 -11.08 -8.59 9.88
CA THR A 139 -11.84 -9.65 9.21
C THR A 139 -11.44 -9.73 7.75
N LEU A 140 -11.31 -10.97 7.24
CA LEU A 140 -11.10 -11.21 5.82
C LEU A 140 -12.46 -11.28 5.14
N VAL A 141 -12.61 -10.55 4.04
CA VAL A 141 -13.87 -10.37 3.34
C VAL A 141 -13.78 -10.82 1.88
N ASN A 142 -14.90 -10.82 1.17
CA ASN A 142 -14.98 -11.19 -0.24
C ASN A 142 -14.43 -12.59 -0.56
N GLY A 143 -14.51 -13.54 0.42
CA GLY A 143 -14.02 -14.92 0.24
C GLY A 143 -12.50 -15.03 0.18
N THR A 144 -11.75 -14.01 0.61
CA THR A 144 -10.29 -14.03 0.68
C THR A 144 -9.78 -14.63 2.00
N ASP A 145 -8.53 -15.04 2.02
CA ASP A 145 -7.81 -15.55 3.19
C ASP A 145 -6.37 -15.01 3.23
N LEU A 146 -5.62 -15.38 4.28
CA LEU A 146 -4.22 -14.98 4.45
C LEU A 146 -3.25 -15.67 3.45
N LYS A 147 -3.75 -16.49 2.55
CA LYS A 147 -3.00 -17.10 1.43
C LYS A 147 -3.47 -16.55 0.08
N SER A 148 -4.48 -15.70 0.07
CA SER A 148 -4.97 -15.05 -1.14
C SER A 148 -3.88 -14.17 -1.76
N TYR A 149 -3.79 -14.16 -3.09
CA TYR A 149 -2.82 -13.36 -3.81
C TYR A 149 -3.03 -11.86 -3.52
N TYR A 150 -4.28 -11.44 -3.45
CA TYR A 150 -4.72 -10.10 -3.10
C TYR A 150 -5.86 -10.22 -2.08
N PRO A 151 -5.57 -10.21 -0.76
CA PRO A 151 -6.64 -10.28 0.24
C PRO A 151 -7.39 -8.97 0.34
N ASP A 152 -8.67 -9.07 0.67
CA ASP A 152 -9.50 -7.95 1.07
C ASP A 152 -9.71 -8.04 2.59
N ILE A 153 -9.39 -6.97 3.31
CA ILE A 153 -9.30 -6.98 4.76
C ILE A 153 -10.02 -5.77 5.34
N ASP A 154 -10.97 -6.01 6.22
CA ASP A 154 -11.57 -4.98 7.06
C ASP A 154 -10.78 -4.87 8.36
N PHE A 155 -10.08 -3.75 8.53
CA PHE A 155 -9.38 -3.43 9.76
C PHE A 155 -10.26 -2.62 10.69
N LYS A 156 -10.32 -3.04 11.95
CA LYS A 156 -10.93 -2.29 13.05
C LYS A 156 -9.90 -1.45 13.78
N THR A 157 -10.36 -0.62 14.71
CA THR A 157 -9.48 0.27 15.48
C THR A 157 -8.29 -0.46 16.08
N CYS A 158 -7.11 -0.19 15.62
CA CYS A 158 -5.81 -0.60 16.16
C CYS A 158 -4.67 -0.12 15.24
N ASP A 159 -3.44 -0.22 15.74
CA ASP A 159 -2.22 -0.15 14.93
C ASP A 159 -1.77 -1.58 14.59
N TYR A 160 -1.57 -1.86 13.31
CA TYR A 160 -1.16 -3.17 12.82
C TYR A 160 0.16 -3.10 12.09
N THR A 161 0.97 -4.16 12.27
CA THR A 161 2.06 -4.49 11.38
C THR A 161 1.62 -5.62 10.46
N VAL A 162 1.69 -5.39 9.16
CA VAL A 162 1.28 -6.35 8.14
C VAL A 162 2.50 -6.75 7.32
N VAL A 163 2.69 -8.06 7.16
CA VAL A 163 3.74 -8.65 6.34
C VAL A 163 3.10 -9.44 5.21
N ALA A 164 3.42 -9.08 3.98
CA ALA A 164 3.00 -9.80 2.77
C ALA A 164 4.21 -10.56 2.20
N ALA A 165 4.15 -11.88 2.17
CA ALA A 165 5.21 -12.75 1.67
C ALA A 165 4.76 -13.52 0.43
N TYR A 166 5.52 -13.41 -0.65
CA TYR A 166 5.26 -14.06 -1.94
C TYR A 166 6.45 -14.92 -2.32
N LYS A 167 6.23 -16.21 -2.51
CA LYS A 167 7.28 -17.17 -2.81
C LYS A 167 7.09 -17.80 -4.19
N ASN A 168 8.14 -17.77 -4.98
CA ASN A 168 8.34 -18.58 -6.19
C ASN A 168 9.27 -19.77 -5.87
N ARG A 169 10.04 -20.27 -6.83
CA ARG A 169 11.00 -21.37 -6.62
C ARG A 169 12.29 -20.97 -5.89
N CYS A 170 12.55 -19.66 -5.68
CA CYS A 170 13.66 -19.24 -4.84
C CYS A 170 13.51 -19.75 -3.40
N LYS A 171 14.61 -19.95 -2.70
CA LYS A 171 14.61 -20.42 -1.30
C LYS A 171 13.93 -19.43 -0.37
N THR A 172 14.14 -18.14 -0.60
CA THR A 172 13.60 -17.02 0.20
C THR A 172 12.38 -16.40 -0.47
N PRO A 173 11.30 -16.06 0.26
CA PRO A 173 10.18 -15.29 -0.28
C PRO A 173 10.53 -13.81 -0.43
N GLY A 174 9.93 -13.15 -1.42
CA GLY A 174 9.86 -11.70 -1.48
C GLY A 174 8.86 -11.18 -0.45
N GLN A 175 9.19 -10.11 0.26
CA GLN A 175 8.35 -9.57 1.33
C GLN A 175 8.17 -8.07 1.22
N ALA A 176 7.01 -7.60 1.67
CA ALA A 176 6.75 -6.21 2.00
C ALA A 176 6.21 -6.14 3.43
N VAL A 177 6.68 -5.16 4.19
CA VAL A 177 6.19 -4.86 5.54
C VAL A 177 5.63 -3.44 5.54
N PHE A 178 4.44 -3.28 6.05
CA PHE A 178 3.80 -1.98 6.15
C PHE A 178 2.98 -1.86 7.44
N GLN A 179 2.69 -0.60 7.80
CA GLN A 179 1.89 -0.28 8.97
C GLN A 179 0.49 0.13 8.53
N VAL A 180 -0.51 -0.26 9.31
CA VAL A 180 -1.89 0.20 9.17
C VAL A 180 -2.33 0.73 10.51
N LYS A 181 -2.63 2.03 10.59
CA LYS A 181 -3.18 2.66 11.77
C LYS A 181 -4.63 3.03 11.49
N VAL A 182 -5.52 2.51 12.33
CA VAL A 182 -6.96 2.76 12.25
C VAL A 182 -7.44 3.39 13.54
N ASP A 183 -7.83 4.65 13.47
CA ASP A 183 -8.36 5.39 14.58
C ASP A 183 -9.86 5.09 14.78
N LYS A 184 -10.30 5.15 16.04
CA LYS A 184 -11.70 4.91 16.41
C LYS A 184 -12.59 6.07 16.02
N PHE A 185 -13.68 5.78 15.32
CA PHE A 185 -14.72 6.76 15.09
C PHE A 185 -15.51 7.01 16.38
N ILE A 186 -15.49 8.24 16.87
CA ILE A 186 -16.26 8.67 18.05
C ILE A 186 -17.36 9.61 17.54
N PRO A 187 -18.62 9.18 17.57
CA PRO A 187 -19.72 10.02 17.10
C PRO A 187 -19.93 11.23 18.00
N VAL A 188 -20.34 12.35 17.41
CA VAL A 188 -20.85 13.48 18.16
C VAL A 188 -22.25 13.10 18.72
N ILE A 189 -22.53 13.45 19.96
CA ILE A 189 -23.87 13.30 20.53
C ILE A 189 -24.80 14.30 19.86
N PRO A 190 -25.97 13.88 19.35
CA PRO A 190 -26.92 14.77 18.68
C PRO A 190 -27.23 16.02 19.51
N LEU A 191 -27.13 17.17 18.85
CA LEU A 191 -27.33 18.48 19.45
C LEU A 191 -28.76 18.93 19.20
N PRO A 192 -29.51 19.28 20.27
CA PRO A 192 -30.86 19.83 20.10
C PRO A 192 -30.80 21.21 19.47
N ASP A 193 -31.76 21.51 18.61
CA ASP A 193 -32.01 22.88 18.17
C ASP A 193 -32.36 23.74 19.36
N ASP A 194 -31.96 25.01 19.32
CA ASP A 194 -32.16 25.96 20.42
C ASP A 194 -32.62 27.32 19.90
N THR A 195 -33.11 28.16 20.80
CA THR A 195 -33.61 29.50 20.52
C THR A 195 -32.99 30.53 21.43
N ILE A 196 -32.74 31.73 20.91
CA ILE A 196 -32.14 32.83 21.62
C ILE A 196 -32.81 34.17 21.21
N CYS A 197 -32.94 35.12 22.15
CA CYS A 197 -33.42 36.47 21.81
C CYS A 197 -32.28 37.27 21.16
N GLU A 198 -32.64 38.20 20.28
CA GLU A 198 -31.72 39.04 19.53
C GLU A 198 -30.73 39.81 20.41
N LEU A 199 -31.13 40.36 21.52
CA LEU A 199 -30.29 41.14 22.45
C LEU A 199 -29.79 40.30 23.64
N ALA A 200 -29.84 38.98 23.55
CA ALA A 200 -29.30 38.13 24.60
C ALA A 200 -27.79 38.20 24.64
N GLU A 201 -27.22 37.92 25.79
CA GLU A 201 -25.77 37.72 25.93
C GLU A 201 -25.31 36.53 25.11
N ALA A 202 -24.04 36.54 24.72
CA ALA A 202 -23.43 35.42 23.98
C ALA A 202 -23.61 34.11 24.75
N ARG A 203 -24.04 33.07 24.05
CA ARG A 203 -24.24 31.75 24.62
C ARG A 203 -23.03 30.87 24.36
N ILE A 204 -22.53 30.21 25.42
CA ILE A 204 -21.49 29.17 25.29
C ILE A 204 -22.09 27.95 24.61
N LEU A 205 -21.45 27.55 23.51
CA LEU A 205 -21.79 26.33 22.79
C LEU A 205 -21.10 25.13 23.46
N ARG A 206 -21.86 24.09 23.74
CA ARG A 206 -21.34 22.85 24.33
C ARG A 206 -21.74 21.67 23.47
N ALA A 207 -20.80 20.73 23.29
CA ALA A 207 -21.02 19.48 22.60
C ALA A 207 -20.21 18.35 23.21
N GLN A 208 -20.58 17.13 22.91
CA GLN A 208 -19.87 15.94 23.33
C GLN A 208 -19.50 15.08 22.10
N PRO A 209 -18.27 14.55 22.05
CA PRO A 209 -17.14 14.72 23.00
C PRO A 209 -16.63 16.18 23.05
N GLU A 210 -16.02 16.57 24.16
CA GLU A 210 -15.38 17.88 24.28
C GLU A 210 -14.09 17.97 23.46
N GLY A 211 -13.64 19.19 23.13
CA GLY A 211 -12.37 19.43 22.44
C GLY A 211 -12.47 19.53 20.91
N GLY A 212 -13.67 19.54 20.36
CA GLY A 212 -13.93 19.83 18.96
C GLY A 212 -14.02 21.35 18.69
N TRP A 213 -14.51 21.70 17.50
CA TRP A 213 -14.68 23.09 17.07
C TRP A 213 -16.00 23.30 16.34
N TRP A 214 -16.48 24.52 16.34
CA TRP A 214 -17.72 24.90 15.69
C TRP A 214 -17.47 25.69 14.41
N THR A 215 -18.35 25.51 13.43
CA THR A 215 -18.40 26.31 12.20
C THR A 215 -19.84 26.67 11.90
N LEU A 216 -20.04 27.73 11.09
CA LEU A 216 -21.34 27.98 10.49
C LEU A 216 -21.59 26.96 9.37
N LYS A 217 -22.84 26.52 9.24
CA LYS A 217 -23.26 25.63 8.15
C LYS A 217 -23.25 26.36 6.80
N ASP A 218 -23.63 27.64 6.80
CA ASP A 218 -23.58 28.51 5.65
C ASP A 218 -22.40 29.49 5.78
N PRO A 219 -21.30 29.28 5.04
CA PRO A 219 -20.15 30.17 5.06
C PRO A 219 -20.40 31.53 4.40
N ALA A 220 -21.52 31.70 3.68
CA ALA A 220 -21.89 32.95 3.02
C ALA A 220 -22.55 33.97 3.97
N ILE A 221 -22.74 33.65 5.23
CA ILE A 221 -23.15 34.63 6.24
C ILE A 221 -22.01 35.65 6.41
N PRO A 222 -22.19 36.93 5.98
CA PRO A 222 -21.09 37.87 5.83
C PRO A 222 -20.36 38.22 7.13
N GLU A 223 -20.99 37.95 8.27
CA GLU A 223 -20.50 38.32 9.62
C GLU A 223 -20.26 37.06 10.47
N ALA A 224 -19.85 35.99 9.79
CA ALA A 224 -19.52 34.71 10.45
C ALA A 224 -18.57 34.86 11.65
N ALA A 225 -17.64 35.79 11.61
CA ALA A 225 -16.68 36.05 12.68
C ALA A 225 -17.31 36.73 13.91
N GLU A 226 -18.43 37.44 13.75
CA GLU A 226 -19.11 38.13 14.85
C GLU A 226 -20.16 37.22 15.51
N VAL A 227 -20.80 36.35 14.73
CA VAL A 227 -21.85 35.42 15.20
C VAL A 227 -21.28 34.23 15.96
N LEU A 228 -20.12 33.75 15.54
CA LEU A 228 -19.45 32.59 16.11
C LEU A 228 -17.99 32.96 16.40
N TYR A 229 -17.60 32.95 17.66
CA TYR A 229 -16.21 33.23 18.04
C TYR A 229 -15.73 32.25 19.11
N THR A 230 -14.41 32.14 19.25
CA THR A 230 -13.77 31.30 20.26
C THR A 230 -12.92 32.16 21.19
N GLU A 231 -13.17 32.04 22.48
CA GLU A 231 -12.43 32.74 23.51
C GLU A 231 -12.15 31.82 24.69
N TRP A 232 -10.90 31.84 25.21
CA TRP A 232 -10.48 31.00 26.34
C TRP A 232 -10.85 29.50 26.19
N GLY A 233 -10.78 28.97 24.96
CA GLY A 233 -11.08 27.57 24.67
C GLY A 233 -12.57 27.22 24.59
N ASN A 234 -13.45 28.21 24.76
CA ASN A 234 -14.90 28.03 24.57
C ASN A 234 -15.36 28.68 23.26
N SER A 235 -16.33 28.10 22.61
CA SER A 235 -17.01 28.69 21.46
C SER A 235 -18.29 29.35 21.90
N TYR A 236 -18.54 30.52 21.38
CA TYR A 236 -19.68 31.36 21.72
C TYR A 236 -20.51 31.67 20.49
N PHE A 237 -21.82 31.66 20.67
CA PHE A 237 -22.77 32.14 19.69
C PHE A 237 -23.32 33.48 20.17
N TYR A 238 -23.23 34.51 19.31
CA TYR A 238 -23.72 35.86 19.59
C TYR A 238 -24.89 36.21 18.66
N PRO A 239 -26.11 36.50 19.20
CA PRO A 239 -27.33 36.67 18.38
C PRO A 239 -27.50 38.10 17.81
N GLY A 240 -26.78 39.10 18.32
CA GLY A 240 -27.01 40.53 18.08
C GLY A 240 -26.59 41.04 16.70
N PHE A 241 -27.02 40.42 15.64
CA PHE A 241 -26.43 40.58 14.34
C PHE A 241 -27.28 41.30 13.29
N ASP A 242 -28.56 41.20 13.27
CA ASP A 242 -29.47 41.94 12.34
C ASP A 242 -30.86 42.04 12.95
N PRO A 243 -31.28 43.26 13.35
CA PRO A 243 -32.54 43.46 14.05
C PRO A 243 -33.79 43.18 13.18
N TYR A 244 -33.66 42.94 11.91
CA TYR A 244 -34.80 42.77 11.00
C TYR A 244 -34.98 41.36 10.44
N ALA A 245 -34.13 40.44 10.74
CA ALA A 245 -34.20 39.11 10.16
C ALA A 245 -34.37 38.03 11.23
N GLN A 246 -35.55 37.46 11.31
CA GLN A 246 -35.75 36.16 11.96
C GLN A 246 -34.92 35.15 11.17
N LYS A 247 -33.85 34.64 11.78
CA LYS A 247 -32.95 33.72 11.09
C LYS A 247 -32.78 32.45 11.90
N ASP A 248 -32.84 31.34 11.20
CA ASP A 248 -32.32 30.07 11.66
C ASP A 248 -30.89 29.96 11.21
N ILE A 249 -29.94 29.94 12.14
CA ILE A 249 -28.52 29.82 11.86
C ILE A 249 -28.09 28.39 12.14
N GLY A 250 -27.66 27.68 11.11
CA GLY A 250 -27.10 26.34 11.26
C GLY A 250 -25.66 26.41 11.78
N LEU A 251 -25.41 25.68 12.87
CA LEU A 251 -24.11 25.50 13.49
C LEU A 251 -23.69 24.04 13.32
N VAL A 252 -22.41 23.81 12.95
CA VAL A 252 -21.85 22.48 12.81
C VAL A 252 -20.75 22.29 13.84
N TYR A 253 -20.92 21.30 14.70
CA TYR A 253 -19.86 20.86 15.58
C TYR A 253 -19.02 19.78 14.91
N HIS A 254 -17.72 19.90 14.98
CA HIS A 254 -16.75 18.95 14.45
C HIS A 254 -15.92 18.40 15.60
N TYR A 255 -15.76 17.10 15.64
CA TYR A 255 -14.85 16.43 16.55
C TYR A 255 -13.86 15.57 15.79
N ARG A 256 -12.57 15.67 16.13
CA ARG A 256 -11.51 14.88 15.51
C ARG A 256 -10.90 13.91 16.51
N ASN A 257 -10.80 12.65 16.10
CA ASN A 257 -10.03 11.63 16.81
C ASN A 257 -9.07 10.98 15.81
N GLY A 258 -7.81 11.40 15.81
CA GLY A 258 -6.83 10.97 14.80
C GLY A 258 -7.26 11.31 13.37
N ALA A 259 -7.41 10.29 12.53
CA ALA A 259 -7.88 10.41 11.16
C ALA A 259 -9.40 10.58 11.05
N CYS A 260 -10.15 10.25 12.11
CA CYS A 260 -11.62 10.33 12.13
C CYS A 260 -12.12 11.74 12.37
N ILE A 261 -13.15 12.16 11.63
CA ILE A 261 -13.89 13.39 11.87
C ILE A 261 -15.38 13.07 11.97
N ALA A 262 -15.96 13.31 13.14
CA ALA A 262 -17.39 13.25 13.36
C ALA A 262 -17.98 14.67 13.31
N ARG A 263 -19.23 14.80 12.85
CA ARG A 263 -19.94 16.07 12.73
C ARG A 263 -21.39 15.91 13.14
N ASP A 264 -21.94 16.97 13.75
CA ASP A 264 -23.38 17.10 13.90
C ASP A 264 -23.81 18.56 13.77
N THR A 265 -25.06 18.79 13.43
CA THR A 265 -25.61 20.13 13.13
C THR A 265 -26.75 20.42 14.08
N MET A 266 -26.73 21.64 14.65
CA MET A 266 -27.87 22.22 15.36
C MET A 266 -28.29 23.51 14.65
N ASN A 267 -29.57 23.90 14.81
CA ASN A 267 -30.08 25.18 14.38
C ASN A 267 -30.29 26.08 15.61
N MET A 268 -29.79 27.28 15.51
CA MET A 268 -30.03 28.34 16.48
C MET A 268 -31.03 29.32 15.89
N ARG A 269 -32.25 29.39 16.45
CA ARG A 269 -33.27 30.34 16.02
C ARG A 269 -33.15 31.64 16.83
N ILE A 270 -32.96 32.77 16.12
CA ILE A 270 -32.95 34.09 16.73
C ILE A 270 -34.35 34.68 16.68
N TRP A 271 -34.93 35.05 17.83
CA TRP A 271 -36.19 35.75 17.94
C TRP A 271 -35.96 37.24 17.96
N PRO A 272 -36.54 38.01 17.03
CA PRO A 272 -36.48 39.48 17.06
C PRO A 272 -37.21 40.03 18.28
N LEU A 273 -36.84 41.24 18.67
CA LEU A 273 -37.61 41.97 19.68
C LEU A 273 -38.99 42.31 19.19
N PRO A 274 -40.02 42.25 20.05
CA PRO A 274 -41.35 42.70 19.66
C PRO A 274 -41.32 44.20 19.34
N TYR A 275 -41.77 44.51 18.15
CA TYR A 275 -41.94 45.90 17.72
C TYR A 275 -43.37 46.34 17.98
N VAL A 276 -43.55 47.51 18.61
CA VAL A 276 -44.87 48.15 18.82
C VAL A 276 -44.89 49.43 17.98
N GLU A 277 -45.82 49.50 17.04
CA GLU A 277 -46.09 50.72 16.25
C GLU A 277 -46.83 51.76 17.11
#